data_b4d17155fd252cd910a13f847c641d4e
#
_entry.id   b4d17155fd252cd910a13f847c641d4e
#
_cell.length_a   1.000
_cell.length_b   1.000
_cell.length_c   1.000
_cell.angle_alpha   90.00
_cell.angle_beta   90.00
_cell.angle_gamma   90.00
#
_symmetry.space_group_name_H-M   'P 1'
#
loop_
_entity.id
_entity.type
_entity.pdbx_description
1 polymer ?
#
loop_
_entity_poly.entity_id
_entity_poly.type
_entity_poly.pdbx_seq_one_letter_code
_entity_poly.pdbx_strand_id
1 'polypeptide(L)'
;TKLKNLENIETSNEDSLVRIMNQTIFSVTNHLEKFEFNTGVSDLMKANNAISSYLNQNKTISIETKDLVLETMCNLLYPFSPHISSEIYLLYLNKDISTIDWPTYEESNLRNPTYELVVQINGKKKFTKEINTGTSQEEAEDICNSEFNIQVTDYKKVIFVEDKIISFIG
;
A
#
# COMPACT_ATOMS: atom_id res chain seq x y z
N THR A 1 -14.83 27.21 2.74
CA THR A 1 -13.52 26.68 3.22
C THR A 1 -13.66 25.30 3.85
N LYS A 2 -14.76 25.02 4.60
CA LYS A 2 -15.01 23.69 5.19
C LYS A 2 -15.37 22.61 4.15
N LEU A 3 -16.08 22.96 3.09
CA LEU A 3 -16.44 22.03 2.00
C LEU A 3 -15.20 21.57 1.19
N LYS A 4 -14.24 22.46 0.92
CA LYS A 4 -12.97 22.08 0.26
C LYS A 4 -12.12 21.12 1.09
N ASN A 5 -12.18 21.22 2.41
CA ASN A 5 -11.46 20.29 3.29
C ASN A 5 -12.13 18.90 3.36
N LEU A 6 -13.45 18.80 3.14
CA LEU A 6 -14.17 17.52 3.08
C LEU A 6 -13.88 16.78 1.77
N GLU A 7 -13.84 17.48 0.64
CA GLU A 7 -13.45 16.89 -0.66
C GLU A 7 -12.01 16.35 -0.66
N ASN A 8 -11.08 17.06 -0.01
CA ASN A 8 -9.68 16.61 0.09
C ASN A 8 -9.48 15.43 1.07
N ILE A 9 -10.36 15.25 2.06
CA ILE A 9 -10.27 14.14 3.01
C ILE A 9 -10.86 12.85 2.42
N GLU A 10 -11.91 12.95 1.61
CA GLU A 10 -12.51 11.79 0.93
C GLU A 10 -11.58 11.23 -0.16
N THR A 11 -11.00 12.07 -1.00
CA THR A 11 -10.09 11.64 -2.06
C THR A 11 -8.80 10.98 -1.53
N SER A 12 -8.21 11.49 -0.45
CA SER A 12 -6.99 10.92 0.12
C SER A 12 -7.19 9.53 0.73
N ASN A 13 -8.40 9.18 1.09
CA ASN A 13 -8.71 7.90 1.72
C ASN A 13 -8.94 6.80 0.67
N GLU A 14 -9.60 7.09 -0.45
CA GLU A 14 -9.80 6.12 -1.54
C GLU A 14 -8.52 5.82 -2.33
N ASP A 15 -7.57 6.74 -2.40
CA ASP A 15 -6.24 6.54 -2.98
C ASP A 15 -5.50 5.34 -2.34
N SER A 16 -5.80 5.02 -1.10
CA SER A 16 -5.24 3.84 -0.43
C SER A 16 -5.76 2.53 -1.03
N LEU A 17 -7.05 2.46 -1.41
CA LEU A 17 -7.61 1.30 -2.11
C LEU A 17 -7.05 1.15 -3.52
N VAL A 18 -6.95 2.25 -4.26
CA VAL A 18 -6.32 2.27 -5.59
C VAL A 18 -4.89 1.73 -5.52
N ARG A 19 -4.14 2.14 -4.51
CA ARG A 19 -2.78 1.66 -4.27
C ARG A 19 -2.73 0.18 -3.93
N ILE A 20 -3.61 -0.29 -3.03
CA ILE A 20 -3.73 -1.71 -2.69
C ILE A 20 -4.00 -2.53 -3.95
N MET A 21 -4.89 -2.06 -4.85
CA MET A 21 -5.17 -2.76 -6.10
C MET A 21 -3.94 -2.82 -7.00
N ASN A 22 -3.23 -1.71 -7.21
CA ASN A 22 -2.01 -1.67 -8.03
C ASN A 22 -0.92 -2.62 -7.48
N GLN A 23 -0.68 -2.59 -6.16
CA GLN A 23 0.28 -3.48 -5.51
C GLN A 23 -0.14 -4.96 -5.63
N THR A 24 -1.44 -5.24 -5.55
CA THR A 24 -1.97 -6.60 -5.71
C THR A 24 -1.82 -7.10 -7.14
N ILE A 25 -2.14 -6.27 -8.15
CA ILE A 25 -1.94 -6.61 -9.56
C ILE A 25 -0.47 -6.96 -9.79
N PHE A 26 0.44 -6.09 -9.37
CA PHE A 26 1.89 -6.31 -9.51
C PHE A 26 2.34 -7.62 -8.86
N SER A 27 1.96 -7.86 -7.61
CA SER A 27 2.38 -9.02 -6.84
C SER A 27 1.84 -10.33 -7.43
N VAL A 28 0.52 -10.39 -7.70
CA VAL A 28 -0.13 -11.58 -8.27
C VAL A 28 0.40 -11.89 -9.67
N THR A 29 0.58 -10.88 -10.53
CA THR A 29 1.15 -11.05 -11.87
C THR A 29 2.53 -11.68 -11.79
N ASN A 30 3.43 -11.12 -10.96
CA ASN A 30 4.79 -11.65 -10.79
C ASN A 30 4.82 -13.10 -10.29
N HIS A 31 3.91 -13.48 -9.39
CA HIS A 31 3.84 -14.84 -8.86
C HIS A 31 3.24 -15.82 -9.89
N LEU A 32 2.25 -15.39 -10.68
CA LEU A 32 1.68 -16.20 -11.75
C LEU A 32 2.71 -16.49 -12.87
N GLU A 33 3.50 -15.47 -13.25
CA GLU A 33 4.57 -15.63 -14.25
C GLU A 33 5.64 -16.64 -13.81
N LYS A 34 5.84 -16.78 -12.49
CA LYS A 34 6.77 -17.75 -11.89
C LYS A 34 6.11 -19.09 -11.52
N PHE A 35 4.83 -19.27 -11.82
CA PHE A 35 4.04 -20.44 -11.43
C PHE A 35 3.95 -20.64 -9.90
N GLU A 36 4.08 -19.56 -9.12
CA GLU A 36 3.98 -19.55 -7.65
C GLU A 36 2.52 -19.33 -7.21
N PHE A 37 1.62 -20.21 -7.62
CA PHE A 37 0.17 -20.06 -7.43
C PHE A 37 -0.23 -19.91 -5.96
N ASN A 38 0.41 -20.65 -5.04
CA ASN A 38 0.10 -20.54 -3.61
C ASN A 38 0.39 -19.13 -3.06
N THR A 39 1.47 -18.52 -3.54
CA THR A 39 1.86 -17.15 -3.14
C THR A 39 0.89 -16.14 -3.75
N GLY A 40 0.49 -16.31 -5.00
CA GLY A 40 -0.54 -15.50 -5.63
C GLY A 40 -1.87 -15.52 -4.87
N VAL A 41 -2.32 -16.70 -4.43
CA VAL A 41 -3.52 -16.82 -3.57
C VAL A 41 -3.33 -16.09 -2.24
N SER A 42 -2.14 -16.20 -1.63
CA SER A 42 -1.83 -15.49 -0.37
C SER A 42 -1.89 -13.98 -0.55
N ASP A 43 -1.48 -13.45 -1.69
CA ASP A 43 -1.56 -12.01 -1.97
C ASP A 43 -3.00 -11.55 -2.18
N LEU A 44 -3.83 -12.35 -2.85
CA LEU A 44 -5.28 -12.10 -2.94
C LEU A 44 -5.95 -12.08 -1.55
N MET A 45 -5.55 -12.99 -0.65
CA MET A 45 -6.06 -13.00 0.73
C MET A 45 -5.63 -11.74 1.50
N LYS A 46 -4.38 -11.28 1.35
CA LYS A 46 -3.90 -10.03 1.96
C LYS A 46 -4.69 -8.84 1.45
N ALA A 47 -4.90 -8.75 0.12
CA ALA A 47 -5.70 -7.70 -0.49
C ALA A 47 -7.13 -7.68 0.05
N ASN A 48 -7.80 -8.84 0.10
CA ASN A 48 -9.15 -8.96 0.65
C ASN A 48 -9.22 -8.50 2.12
N ASN A 49 -8.22 -8.84 2.94
CA ASN A 49 -8.16 -8.40 4.33
C ASN A 49 -7.95 -6.88 4.43
N ALA A 50 -7.11 -6.30 3.58
CA ALA A 50 -6.87 -4.86 3.53
C ALA A 50 -8.13 -4.10 3.09
N ILE A 51 -8.84 -4.57 2.05
CA ILE A 51 -10.13 -4.04 1.60
C ILE A 51 -11.16 -4.11 2.73
N SER A 52 -11.28 -5.26 3.39
CA SER A 52 -12.22 -5.46 4.50
C SER A 52 -11.93 -4.52 5.68
N SER A 53 -10.65 -4.36 6.01
CA SER A 53 -10.22 -3.42 7.05
C SER A 53 -10.58 -1.97 6.69
N TYR A 54 -10.33 -1.58 5.43
CA TYR A 54 -10.70 -0.26 4.93
C TYR A 54 -12.20 -0.02 5.03
N LEU A 55 -13.02 -0.95 4.56
CA LEU A 55 -14.49 -0.83 4.57
C LEU A 55 -15.06 -0.78 5.99
N ASN A 56 -14.43 -1.45 6.95
CA ASN A 56 -14.83 -1.38 8.36
C ASN A 56 -14.54 -0.02 8.99
N GLN A 57 -13.52 0.69 8.53
CA GLN A 57 -13.14 2.01 9.02
C GLN A 57 -13.90 3.14 8.29
N ASN A 58 -14.16 2.95 7.00
CA ASN A 58 -14.78 3.92 6.11
C ASN A 58 -16.13 3.37 5.63
N LYS A 59 -17.22 4.01 6.04
CA LYS A 59 -18.58 3.51 5.79
C LYS A 59 -19.04 3.67 4.33
N THR A 60 -18.39 4.54 3.56
CA THR A 60 -18.76 4.86 2.18
C THR A 60 -17.53 4.88 1.28
N ILE A 61 -17.69 4.39 0.07
CA ILE A 61 -16.73 4.50 -1.04
C ILE A 61 -17.48 4.93 -2.29
N SER A 62 -16.81 5.60 -3.22
CA SER A 62 -17.39 5.97 -4.51
C SER A 62 -17.74 4.72 -5.33
N ILE A 63 -18.66 4.89 -6.27
CA ILE A 63 -19.06 3.81 -7.17
C ILE A 63 -17.85 3.41 -8.04
N GLU A 64 -17.09 4.39 -8.49
CA GLU A 64 -15.91 4.21 -9.32
C GLU A 64 -14.86 3.35 -8.60
N THR A 65 -14.54 3.66 -7.35
CA THR A 65 -13.59 2.88 -6.55
C THR A 65 -14.11 1.48 -6.25
N LYS A 66 -15.40 1.35 -5.96
CA LYS A 66 -16.03 0.04 -5.75
C LYS A 66 -15.91 -0.83 -7.01
N ASP A 67 -16.24 -0.28 -8.17
CA ASP A 67 -16.18 -1.01 -9.44
C ASP A 67 -14.74 -1.40 -9.78
N LEU A 68 -13.77 -0.49 -9.58
CA LEU A 68 -12.34 -0.77 -9.73
C LEU A 68 -11.89 -1.95 -8.86
N VAL A 69 -12.26 -1.96 -7.57
CA VAL A 69 -11.90 -3.02 -6.64
C VAL A 69 -12.52 -4.35 -7.06
N LEU A 70 -13.81 -4.37 -7.41
CA LEU A 70 -14.50 -5.58 -7.86
C LEU A 70 -13.90 -6.11 -9.17
N GLU A 71 -13.69 -5.23 -10.15
CA GLU A 71 -13.11 -5.58 -11.45
C GLU A 71 -11.72 -6.18 -11.26
N THR A 72 -10.85 -5.52 -10.51
CA THR A 72 -9.49 -5.98 -10.25
C THR A 72 -9.47 -7.31 -9.52
N MET A 73 -10.20 -7.44 -8.41
CA MET A 73 -10.19 -8.66 -7.61
C MET A 73 -10.77 -9.86 -8.37
N CYS A 74 -11.83 -9.68 -9.15
CA CYS A 74 -12.39 -10.75 -9.98
C CYS A 74 -11.41 -11.20 -11.07
N ASN A 75 -10.75 -10.25 -11.76
CA ASN A 75 -9.76 -10.56 -12.78
C ASN A 75 -8.57 -11.35 -12.21
N LEU A 76 -8.02 -10.89 -11.10
CA LEU A 76 -6.89 -11.56 -10.45
C LEU A 76 -7.27 -12.93 -9.87
N LEU A 77 -8.52 -13.12 -9.45
CA LEU A 77 -9.03 -14.39 -8.94
C LEU A 77 -9.39 -15.37 -10.08
N TYR A 78 -9.67 -14.88 -11.28
CA TYR A 78 -10.18 -15.69 -12.40
C TYR A 78 -9.31 -16.92 -12.73
N PRO A 79 -7.96 -16.86 -12.77
CA PRO A 79 -7.12 -18.03 -13.01
C PRO A 79 -7.23 -19.13 -11.96
N PHE A 80 -7.63 -18.79 -10.74
CA PHE A 80 -7.75 -19.71 -9.60
C PHE A 80 -9.16 -20.24 -9.41
N SER A 81 -10.16 -19.42 -9.70
CA SER A 81 -11.57 -19.72 -9.44
C SER A 81 -12.48 -19.10 -10.51
N PRO A 82 -12.46 -19.61 -11.76
CA PRO A 82 -13.12 -18.96 -12.89
C PRO A 82 -14.64 -18.84 -12.72
N HIS A 83 -15.30 -19.85 -12.17
CA HIS A 83 -16.76 -19.84 -12.04
C HIS A 83 -17.26 -18.78 -11.07
N ILE A 84 -16.64 -18.67 -9.89
CA ILE A 84 -17.01 -17.64 -8.90
C ILE A 84 -16.71 -16.24 -9.43
N SER A 85 -15.53 -16.06 -10.05
CA SER A 85 -15.14 -14.77 -10.60
C SER A 85 -16.11 -14.32 -11.71
N SER A 86 -16.49 -15.22 -12.61
CA SER A 86 -17.44 -14.92 -13.68
C SER A 86 -18.82 -14.56 -13.14
N GLU A 87 -19.30 -15.29 -12.14
CA GLU A 87 -20.61 -15.04 -11.53
C GLU A 87 -20.65 -13.67 -10.84
N ILE A 88 -19.66 -13.35 -10.02
CA ILE A 88 -19.55 -12.07 -9.33
C ILE A 88 -19.45 -10.94 -10.35
N TYR A 89 -18.61 -11.10 -11.39
CA TYR A 89 -18.38 -10.08 -12.40
C TYR A 89 -19.68 -9.78 -13.19
N LEU A 90 -20.41 -10.81 -13.58
CA LEU A 90 -21.69 -10.69 -14.25
C LEU A 90 -22.75 -10.02 -13.38
N LEU A 91 -22.87 -10.46 -12.11
CA LEU A 91 -23.91 -9.97 -11.18
C LEU A 91 -23.71 -8.49 -10.81
N TYR A 92 -22.50 -8.07 -10.58
CA TYR A 92 -22.23 -6.72 -10.04
C TYR A 92 -21.78 -5.70 -11.09
N LEU A 93 -21.10 -6.14 -12.15
CA LEU A 93 -20.62 -5.24 -13.22
C LEU A 93 -21.39 -5.40 -14.53
N ASN A 94 -22.27 -6.42 -14.64
CA ASN A 94 -23.03 -6.74 -15.84
C ASN A 94 -22.14 -6.88 -17.09
N LYS A 95 -20.96 -7.47 -16.94
CA LYS A 95 -19.96 -7.68 -17.98
C LYS A 95 -19.52 -9.16 -18.01
N ASP A 96 -18.97 -9.60 -19.14
CA ASP A 96 -18.35 -10.93 -19.27
C ASP A 96 -16.85 -10.82 -19.02
N ILE A 97 -16.36 -11.45 -17.95
CA ILE A 97 -14.95 -11.41 -17.57
C ILE A 97 -14.02 -12.06 -18.60
N SER A 98 -14.53 -13.00 -19.40
CA SER A 98 -13.72 -13.68 -20.43
C SER A 98 -13.27 -12.78 -21.58
N THR A 99 -13.90 -11.60 -21.70
CA THR A 99 -13.59 -10.60 -22.73
C THR A 99 -12.68 -9.48 -22.26
N ILE A 100 -12.26 -9.52 -20.99
CA ILE A 100 -11.48 -8.45 -20.35
C ILE A 100 -9.99 -8.82 -20.37
N ASP A 101 -9.15 -7.85 -20.65
CA ASP A 101 -7.71 -7.99 -20.57
C ASP A 101 -7.23 -8.09 -19.13
N TRP A 102 -6.04 -8.69 -18.95
CA TRP A 102 -5.39 -8.73 -17.63
C TRP A 102 -5.15 -7.32 -17.11
N PRO A 103 -5.44 -7.04 -15.82
CA PRO A 103 -5.33 -5.69 -15.29
C PRO A 103 -3.88 -5.20 -15.28
N THR A 104 -3.70 -3.91 -15.59
CA THR A 104 -2.42 -3.23 -15.54
C THR A 104 -2.30 -2.41 -14.26
N TYR A 105 -1.08 -2.11 -13.86
CA TYR A 105 -0.78 -1.29 -12.68
C TYR A 105 0.05 -0.06 -13.07
N GLU A 106 -0.03 0.98 -12.25
CA GLU A 106 0.82 2.16 -12.36
C GLU A 106 1.97 2.08 -11.36
N GLU A 107 3.21 2.24 -11.83
CA GLU A 107 4.40 2.14 -10.97
C GLU A 107 4.42 3.17 -9.84
N SER A 108 3.88 4.37 -10.08
CA SER A 108 3.72 5.42 -9.07
C SER A 108 2.90 4.97 -7.85
N ASN A 109 1.97 4.02 -8.05
CA ASN A 109 1.10 3.47 -7.03
C ASN A 109 1.66 2.23 -6.33
N LEU A 110 2.86 1.77 -6.67
CA LEU A 110 3.47 0.60 -6.02
C LEU A 110 4.10 0.96 -4.66
N ARG A 111 4.57 2.19 -4.48
CA ARG A 111 5.18 2.64 -3.22
C ARG A 111 4.16 3.33 -2.33
N ASN A 112 4.24 3.08 -1.04
CA ASN A 112 3.47 3.87 -0.09
C ASN A 112 4.04 5.30 -0.05
N PRO A 113 3.20 6.35 0.10
CA PRO A 113 3.67 7.72 0.20
C PRO A 113 4.42 7.99 1.50
N THR A 114 4.14 7.20 2.53
CA THR A 114 4.76 7.28 3.84
C THR A 114 5.26 5.91 4.30
N TYR A 115 6.25 5.91 5.18
CA TYR A 115 6.74 4.71 5.86
C TYR A 115 7.03 5.01 7.34
N GLU A 116 7.06 3.97 8.16
CA GLU A 116 7.42 4.07 9.57
C GLU A 116 8.95 4.04 9.70
N LEU A 117 9.59 5.21 9.86
CA LEU A 117 11.00 5.32 10.16
C LEU A 117 11.26 4.76 11.57
N VAL A 118 12.06 3.71 11.65
CA VAL A 118 12.52 3.16 12.91
C VAL A 118 13.80 3.86 13.33
N VAL A 119 13.80 4.53 14.48
CA VAL A 119 14.97 5.19 15.06
C VAL A 119 15.60 4.28 16.09
N GLN A 120 16.87 3.93 15.87
CA GLN A 120 17.66 3.10 16.77
C GLN A 120 18.82 3.87 17.39
N ILE A 121 19.15 3.55 18.65
CA ILE A 121 20.34 4.02 19.35
C ILE A 121 21.08 2.79 19.86
N ASN A 122 22.34 2.63 19.44
CA ASN A 122 23.19 1.50 19.81
C ASN A 122 22.50 0.14 19.58
N GLY A 123 21.83 -0.01 18.40
CA GLY A 123 21.14 -1.22 17.98
C GLY A 123 19.79 -1.49 18.66
N LYS A 124 19.32 -0.60 19.55
CA LYS A 124 18.03 -0.74 20.21
C LYS A 124 17.01 0.23 19.61
N LYS A 125 15.85 -0.26 19.18
CA LYS A 125 14.72 0.56 18.75
C LYS A 125 14.30 1.48 19.90
N LYS A 126 14.25 2.79 19.65
CA LYS A 126 13.85 3.81 20.62
C LYS A 126 12.55 4.51 20.24
N PHE A 127 12.47 4.92 18.99
CA PHE A 127 11.34 5.69 18.48
C PHE A 127 10.90 5.15 17.13
N THR A 128 9.67 5.49 16.73
CA THR A 128 9.15 5.32 15.39
C THR A 128 8.38 6.57 14.98
N LYS A 129 8.50 6.93 13.73
CA LYS A 129 7.81 8.08 13.16
C LYS A 129 7.38 7.77 11.73
N GLU A 130 6.16 8.11 11.41
CA GLU A 130 5.69 8.07 10.03
C GLU A 130 6.22 9.29 9.26
N ILE A 131 6.99 9.05 8.20
CA ILE A 131 7.59 10.08 7.34
C ILE A 131 7.38 9.72 5.87
N ASN A 132 7.60 10.70 4.99
CA ASN A 132 7.43 10.50 3.55
C ASN A 132 8.47 9.53 2.99
N THR A 133 8.06 8.69 2.04
CA THR A 133 8.96 7.82 1.27
C THR A 133 9.90 8.66 0.42
N GLY A 134 11.16 8.24 0.34
CA GLY A 134 12.21 8.98 -0.36
C GLY A 134 12.81 10.13 0.46
N THR A 135 12.51 10.23 1.77
CA THR A 135 13.18 11.17 2.69
C THR A 135 14.69 10.88 2.69
N SER A 136 15.49 11.91 2.48
CA SER A 136 16.95 11.78 2.51
C SER A 136 17.48 11.53 3.92
N GLN A 137 18.76 11.08 4.02
CA GLN A 137 19.40 10.89 5.31
C GLN A 137 19.43 12.20 6.13
N GLU A 138 19.76 13.33 5.50
CA GLU A 138 19.84 14.64 6.15
C GLU A 138 18.49 15.05 6.74
N GLU A 139 17.42 14.93 5.95
CA GLU A 139 16.05 15.21 6.43
C GLU A 139 15.62 14.28 7.57
N ALA A 140 15.99 12.99 7.51
CA ALA A 140 15.71 12.04 8.58
C ALA A 140 16.48 12.37 9.87
N GLU A 141 17.73 12.83 9.76
CA GLU A 141 18.53 13.34 10.88
C GLU A 141 17.92 14.60 11.49
N ASP A 142 17.44 15.54 10.68
CA ASP A 142 16.75 16.75 11.13
C ASP A 142 15.45 16.43 11.87
N ILE A 143 14.69 15.46 11.39
CA ILE A 143 13.49 14.97 12.09
C ILE A 143 13.88 14.36 13.44
N CYS A 144 14.95 13.54 13.50
CA CYS A 144 15.42 12.96 14.75
C CYS A 144 15.89 14.02 15.75
N ASN A 145 16.54 15.06 15.27
CA ASN A 145 16.98 16.18 16.11
C ASN A 145 15.78 16.98 16.64
N SER A 146 14.87 17.39 15.77
CA SER A 146 13.74 18.26 16.11
C SER A 146 12.71 17.58 17.01
N GLU A 147 12.38 16.32 16.76
CA GLU A 147 11.31 15.61 17.48
C GLU A 147 11.79 14.77 18.65
N PHE A 148 12.98 14.18 18.55
CA PHE A 148 13.50 13.28 19.59
C PHE A 148 14.72 13.82 20.31
N ASN A 149 15.16 15.04 19.95
CA ASN A 149 16.35 15.70 20.53
C ASN A 149 17.62 14.85 20.44
N ILE A 150 17.77 14.14 19.29
CA ILE A 150 18.95 13.31 18.97
C ILE A 150 19.88 14.11 18.08
N GLN A 151 21.03 14.54 18.62
CA GLN A 151 22.03 15.25 17.84
C GLN A 151 23.02 14.26 17.21
N VAL A 152 23.21 14.38 15.90
CA VAL A 152 24.12 13.51 15.13
C VAL A 152 25.55 13.59 15.67
N THR A 153 25.95 14.78 16.17
CA THR A 153 27.28 15.04 16.75
C THR A 153 27.60 14.23 18.01
N ASP A 154 26.58 13.70 18.70
CA ASP A 154 26.73 12.90 19.90
C ASP A 154 27.11 11.44 19.61
N TYR A 155 27.12 11.05 18.33
CA TYR A 155 27.32 9.68 17.89
C TYR A 155 28.50 9.59 16.91
N LYS A 156 29.22 8.46 16.97
CA LYS A 156 30.37 8.20 16.12
C LYS A 156 30.00 7.83 14.69
N LYS A 157 28.83 7.24 14.52
CA LYS A 157 28.37 6.74 13.22
C LYS A 157 26.85 6.76 13.12
N VAL A 158 26.35 7.21 11.98
CA VAL A 158 24.93 7.07 11.59
C VAL A 158 24.84 6.06 10.45
N ILE A 159 23.90 5.14 10.56
CA ILE A 159 23.54 4.20 9.49
C ILE A 159 22.12 4.51 9.08
N PHE A 160 21.93 4.89 7.83
CA PHE A 160 20.63 5.15 7.24
C PHE A 160 20.32 4.11 6.17
N VAL A 161 19.14 3.53 6.24
CA VAL A 161 18.58 2.67 5.19
C VAL A 161 17.28 3.30 4.76
N GLU A 162 17.24 3.73 3.51
CA GLU A 162 16.11 4.41 2.89
C GLU A 162 14.80 3.64 3.13
N ASP A 163 13.74 4.37 3.43
CA ASP A 163 12.39 3.87 3.66
C ASP A 163 12.28 2.82 4.78
N LYS A 164 13.22 2.80 5.73
CA LYS A 164 13.24 1.76 6.76
C LYS A 164 13.75 2.22 8.13
N ILE A 165 15.00 2.62 8.24
CA ILE A 165 15.64 2.78 9.54
C ILE A 165 16.75 3.82 9.52
N ILE A 166 16.88 4.53 10.65
CA ILE A 166 18.04 5.31 10.99
C ILE A 166 18.62 4.82 12.32
N SER A 167 19.93 4.56 12.40
CA SER A 167 20.58 4.03 13.58
C SER A 167 21.80 4.86 13.94
N PHE A 168 21.82 5.36 15.18
CA PHE A 168 22.88 6.13 15.79
C PHE A 168 23.74 5.23 16.67
N ILE A 169 25.05 5.24 16.44
CA ILE A 169 26.03 4.40 17.14
C ILE A 169 27.07 5.29 17.81
N GLY A 170 27.13 5.26 19.13
CA GLY A 170 28.04 6.06 19.95
C GLY A 170 29.07 5.25 20.71
#